data_68f6083c61600909922914d0005fda81
#
_entry.id   68f6083c61600909922914d0005fda81
#
_cell.length_a   1.000
_cell.length_b   1.000
_cell.length_c   1.000
_cell.angle_alpha   90.00
_cell.angle_beta   90.00
_cell.angle_gamma   90.00
#
_symmetry.space_group_name_H-M   'P 1'
#
loop_
_entity.id
_entity.type
_entity.pdbx_description
1 polymer ?
#
loop_
_entity_poly.entity_id
_entity_poly.type
_entity_poly.pdbx_seq_one_letter_code
_entity_poly.pdbx_strand_id
1 'polypeptide(L)'
;MKSMTLEQLRAASDAGGVSGVTLKGHGGAFLVHIATRSGTGAVLAKARSSEPRRFGNPLAALNVLRDIGITAGQFDASEWNPAQKEQNPGNRGRADAMREAHRAAAYSQWLAAEIRASIDDPQPSIPHDEVMAEMDADIAALETEHTKPARRKRA
;
A
#
# COMPACT_ATOMS: atom_id res chain seq x y z
N MET A 1 -5.93 16.56 -27.52
CA MET A 1 -5.32 17.39 -26.48
C MET A 1 -3.83 17.37 -26.66
N LYS A 2 -3.18 18.54 -26.62
CA LYS A 2 -1.72 18.62 -26.68
C LYS A 2 -1.12 18.16 -25.35
N SER A 3 0.00 17.47 -25.37
CA SER A 3 0.77 17.15 -24.17
C SER A 3 1.85 18.22 -23.94
N MET A 4 2.08 18.59 -22.70
CA MET A 4 3.06 19.59 -22.29
C MET A 4 3.91 19.04 -21.16
N THR A 5 5.23 19.05 -21.29
CA THR A 5 6.13 18.63 -20.21
C THR A 5 6.21 19.69 -19.11
N LEU A 6 6.74 19.33 -17.95
CA LEU A 6 6.91 20.26 -16.84
C LEU A 6 7.80 21.46 -17.20
N GLU A 7 8.85 21.23 -17.99
CA GLU A 7 9.75 22.29 -18.47
C GLU A 7 9.03 23.26 -19.40
N GLN A 8 8.22 22.71 -20.33
CA GLN A 8 7.41 23.52 -21.24
C GLN A 8 6.34 24.31 -20.48
N LEU A 9 5.72 23.71 -19.44
CA LEU A 9 4.75 24.41 -18.61
C LEU A 9 5.41 25.55 -17.83
N ARG A 10 6.62 25.33 -17.28
CA ARG A 10 7.39 26.37 -16.59
C ARG A 10 7.69 27.52 -17.55
N ALA A 11 8.25 27.24 -18.70
CA ALA A 11 8.55 28.27 -19.71
C ALA A 11 7.29 29.02 -20.17
N ALA A 12 6.17 28.31 -20.34
CA ALA A 12 4.89 28.94 -20.71
C ALA A 12 4.33 29.80 -19.57
N SER A 13 4.49 29.39 -18.31
CA SER A 13 4.08 30.15 -17.13
C SER A 13 4.91 31.44 -17.00
N ASP A 14 6.23 31.32 -17.12
CA ASP A 14 7.17 32.46 -17.05
C ASP A 14 6.91 33.48 -18.17
N ALA A 15 6.55 33.00 -19.35
CA ALA A 15 6.16 33.84 -20.49
C ALA A 15 4.72 34.39 -20.40
N GLY A 16 3.99 34.09 -19.34
CA GLY A 16 2.59 34.50 -19.19
C GLY A 16 1.62 33.84 -20.19
N GLY A 17 2.01 32.75 -20.83
CA GLY A 17 1.22 32.01 -21.83
C GLY A 17 0.15 31.11 -21.25
N VAL A 18 0.13 30.87 -19.92
CA VAL A 18 -0.87 30.08 -19.23
C VAL A 18 -2.02 30.98 -18.81
N SER A 19 -3.25 30.64 -19.18
CA SER A 19 -4.47 31.35 -18.78
C SER A 19 -5.15 30.74 -17.56
N GLY A 20 -4.92 29.45 -17.31
CA GLY A 20 -5.47 28.75 -16.16
C GLY A 20 -5.01 27.31 -16.10
N VAL A 21 -5.14 26.74 -14.90
CA VAL A 21 -4.83 25.33 -14.65
C VAL A 21 -6.00 24.69 -13.91
N THR A 22 -6.37 23.47 -14.32
CA THR A 22 -7.41 22.69 -13.66
C THR A 22 -6.81 21.35 -13.25
N LEU A 23 -6.90 21.03 -11.97
CA LEU A 23 -6.60 19.70 -11.46
C LEU A 23 -7.86 18.85 -11.59
N LYS A 24 -7.88 17.96 -12.57
CA LYS A 24 -9.04 17.12 -12.88
C LYS A 24 -8.84 15.70 -12.35
N GLY A 25 -9.80 15.21 -11.55
CA GLY A 25 -9.86 13.81 -11.14
C GLY A 25 -10.34 12.94 -12.30
N HIS A 26 -9.67 11.81 -12.52
CA HIS A 26 -10.09 10.80 -13.50
C HIS A 26 -9.74 9.40 -12.98
N GLY A 27 -10.78 8.60 -12.71
CA GLY A 27 -10.60 7.32 -12.03
C GLY A 27 -9.91 7.51 -10.67
N GLY A 28 -8.91 6.71 -10.35
CA GLY A 28 -8.17 6.80 -9.09
C GLY A 28 -7.04 7.83 -9.04
N ALA A 29 -6.88 8.69 -10.05
CA ALA A 29 -5.78 9.63 -10.18
C ALA A 29 -6.24 11.03 -10.56
N PHE A 30 -5.33 12.00 -10.45
CA PHE A 30 -5.53 13.38 -10.87
C PHE A 30 -4.63 13.71 -12.04
N LEU A 31 -5.17 14.49 -12.99
CA LEU A 31 -4.48 15.02 -14.15
C LEU A 31 -4.46 16.55 -14.08
N VAL A 32 -3.38 17.15 -14.57
CA VAL A 32 -3.26 18.61 -14.65
C VAL A 32 -3.60 19.04 -16.07
N HIS A 33 -4.72 19.72 -16.22
CA HIS A 33 -5.15 20.35 -17.47
C HIS A 33 -4.69 21.81 -17.47
N ILE A 34 -4.14 22.24 -18.58
CA ILE A 34 -3.55 23.57 -18.76
C ILE A 34 -4.31 24.27 -19.86
N ALA A 35 -4.88 25.41 -19.56
CA ALA A 35 -5.45 26.33 -20.53
C ALA A 35 -4.38 27.36 -20.90
N THR A 36 -4.10 27.49 -22.18
CA THR A 36 -3.17 28.50 -22.69
C THR A 36 -3.93 29.70 -23.24
N ARG A 37 -3.30 30.86 -23.24
CA ARG A 37 -3.89 32.09 -23.82
C ARG A 37 -4.14 31.98 -25.33
N SER A 38 -3.44 31.07 -26.02
CA SER A 38 -3.71 30.75 -27.43
C SER A 38 -4.99 29.94 -27.65
N GLY A 39 -5.75 29.63 -26.59
CA GLY A 39 -6.98 28.83 -26.66
C GLY A 39 -6.75 27.33 -26.79
N THR A 40 -5.51 26.86 -26.80
CA THR A 40 -5.18 25.45 -26.95
C THR A 40 -5.07 24.81 -25.56
N GLY A 41 -5.92 23.81 -25.27
CA GLY A 41 -5.80 23.01 -24.06
C GLY A 41 -4.67 22.00 -24.15
N ALA A 42 -3.92 21.85 -23.07
CA ALA A 42 -2.86 20.84 -22.92
C ALA A 42 -3.02 20.07 -21.61
N VAL A 43 -2.41 18.88 -21.56
CA VAL A 43 -2.33 18.07 -20.33
C VAL A 43 -0.87 17.92 -19.95
N LEU A 44 -0.57 18.02 -18.65
CA LEU A 44 0.79 17.80 -18.15
C LEU A 44 1.22 16.36 -18.41
N ALA A 45 2.33 16.21 -19.12
CA ALA A 45 2.90 14.92 -19.49
C ALA A 45 4.06 14.52 -18.57
N LYS A 46 4.39 13.24 -18.59
CA LYS A 46 5.62 12.72 -17.99
C LYS A 46 6.84 13.27 -18.73
N ALA A 47 7.97 13.35 -18.03
CA ALA A 47 9.23 13.72 -18.69
C ALA A 47 9.56 12.70 -19.81
N ARG A 48 9.93 13.20 -20.97
CA ARG A 48 10.30 12.42 -22.17
C ARG A 48 9.21 11.51 -22.72
N SER A 49 7.94 11.78 -22.42
CA SER A 49 6.80 11.03 -22.92
C SER A 49 5.63 11.97 -23.24
N SER A 50 4.78 11.58 -24.18
CA SER A 50 3.51 12.27 -24.43
C SER A 50 2.37 11.78 -23.52
N GLU A 51 2.64 10.78 -22.67
CA GLU A 51 1.65 10.26 -21.75
C GLU A 51 1.30 11.27 -20.65
N PRO A 52 0.02 11.44 -20.34
CA PRO A 52 -0.41 12.28 -19.22
C PRO A 52 0.23 11.85 -17.90
N ARG A 53 0.75 12.81 -17.16
CA ARG A 53 1.27 12.57 -15.81
C ARG A 53 0.11 12.40 -14.83
N ARG A 54 -0.01 11.22 -14.26
CA ARG A 54 -1.06 10.88 -13.28
C ARG A 54 -0.54 11.06 -11.87
N PHE A 55 -1.31 11.72 -11.04
CA PHE A 55 -1.00 11.93 -9.63
C PHE A 55 -1.99 11.15 -8.77
N GLY A 56 -1.52 10.20 -7.99
CA GLY A 56 -2.36 9.43 -7.06
C GLY A 56 -2.81 10.25 -5.84
N ASN A 57 -2.20 11.42 -5.63
CA ASN A 57 -2.53 12.35 -4.55
C ASN A 57 -2.58 13.78 -5.12
N PRO A 58 -3.67 14.54 -4.90
CA PRO A 58 -3.81 15.91 -5.35
C PRO A 58 -2.72 16.84 -4.78
N LEU A 59 -2.28 16.60 -3.54
CA LEU A 59 -1.22 17.39 -2.91
C LEU A 59 0.11 17.32 -3.71
N ALA A 60 0.43 16.17 -4.27
CA ALA A 60 1.62 16.01 -5.11
C ALA A 60 1.54 16.85 -6.39
N ALA A 61 0.36 16.98 -6.99
CA ALA A 61 0.13 17.84 -8.14
C ALA A 61 0.22 19.32 -7.77
N LEU A 62 -0.37 19.71 -6.64
CA LEU A 62 -0.35 21.08 -6.14
C LEU A 62 1.09 21.55 -5.81
N ASN A 63 1.90 20.70 -5.20
CA ASN A 63 3.30 21.01 -4.93
C ASN A 63 4.08 21.27 -6.23
N VAL A 64 3.90 20.42 -7.25
CA VAL A 64 4.53 20.62 -8.56
C VAL A 64 4.10 21.92 -9.22
N LEU A 65 2.81 22.29 -9.13
CA LEU A 65 2.30 23.54 -9.68
C LEU A 65 2.85 24.76 -8.92
N ARG A 66 2.93 24.68 -7.60
CA ARG A 66 3.49 25.73 -6.75
C ARG A 66 4.99 25.96 -7.04
N ASP A 67 5.75 24.89 -7.26
CA ASP A 67 7.19 24.96 -7.57
C ASP A 67 7.49 25.66 -8.89
N ILE A 68 6.52 25.77 -9.80
CA ILE A 68 6.59 26.52 -11.06
C ILE A 68 5.87 27.86 -11.02
N GLY A 69 5.47 28.31 -9.83
CA GLY A 69 4.85 29.61 -9.61
C GLY A 69 3.33 29.67 -9.87
N ILE A 70 2.66 28.53 -10.12
CA ILE A 70 1.21 28.49 -10.32
C ILE A 70 0.53 28.24 -8.97
N THR A 71 -0.02 29.29 -8.38
CA THR A 71 -0.64 29.26 -7.05
C THR A 71 -2.17 29.28 -7.07
N ALA A 72 -2.77 29.56 -8.23
CA ALA A 72 -4.22 29.62 -8.41
C ALA A 72 -4.65 28.69 -9.56
N GLY A 73 -5.79 28.04 -9.39
CA GLY A 73 -6.33 27.12 -10.39
C GLY A 73 -7.69 26.58 -9.98
N GLN A 74 -8.26 25.74 -10.82
CA GLN A 74 -9.53 25.08 -10.57
C GLN A 74 -9.28 23.62 -10.12
N PHE A 75 -10.20 23.10 -9.33
CA PHE A 75 -10.22 21.71 -8.91
C PHE A 75 -11.55 21.05 -9.32
N ASP A 76 -11.47 19.99 -10.07
CA ASP A 76 -12.61 19.19 -10.54
C ASP A 76 -12.42 17.73 -10.14
N ALA A 77 -13.20 17.26 -9.17
CA ALA A 77 -13.18 15.89 -8.69
C ALA A 77 -14.40 15.08 -9.16
N SER A 78 -15.18 15.56 -10.10
CA SER A 78 -16.44 14.93 -10.51
C SER A 78 -16.26 13.50 -11.04
N GLU A 79 -15.15 13.22 -11.71
CA GLU A 79 -14.81 11.90 -12.26
C GLU A 79 -13.80 11.14 -11.40
N TRP A 80 -13.50 11.62 -10.19
CA TRP A 80 -12.57 10.95 -9.31
C TRP A 80 -13.26 9.85 -8.50
N ASN A 81 -12.66 8.66 -8.53
CA ASN A 81 -13.13 7.50 -7.77
C ASN A 81 -11.98 6.92 -6.91
N PRO A 82 -12.02 7.10 -5.58
CA PRO A 82 -10.96 6.61 -4.70
C PRO A 82 -10.82 5.08 -4.71
N ALA A 83 -11.88 4.34 -5.04
CA ALA A 83 -11.84 2.88 -5.15
C ALA A 83 -11.03 2.39 -6.38
N GLN A 84 -10.92 3.23 -7.42
CA GLN A 84 -10.12 2.97 -8.62
C GLN A 84 -8.68 3.49 -8.50
N LYS A 85 -8.25 3.84 -7.32
CA LYS A 85 -6.88 4.31 -7.09
C LYS A 85 -5.90 3.29 -7.63
N GLU A 86 -5.26 3.60 -8.75
CA GLU A 86 -4.17 2.79 -9.29
C GLU A 86 -3.10 2.69 -8.22
N GLN A 87 -2.94 1.51 -7.74
CA GLN A 87 -1.95 1.20 -6.74
C GLN A 87 -0.60 1.25 -7.45
N ASN A 88 0.12 2.32 -7.20
CA ASN A 88 1.45 2.52 -7.74
C ASN A 88 2.34 1.37 -7.21
N PRO A 89 2.80 0.45 -8.08
CA PRO A 89 3.51 -0.76 -7.62
C PRO A 89 4.75 -0.44 -6.77
N GLY A 90 5.37 0.72 -6.99
CA GLY A 90 6.51 1.18 -6.21
C GLY A 90 6.19 1.60 -4.76
N ASN A 91 4.94 1.97 -4.46
CA ASN A 91 4.56 2.40 -3.11
C ASN A 91 3.99 1.23 -2.28
N ARG A 92 3.49 0.18 -2.95
CA ARG A 92 3.05 -1.05 -2.29
C ARG A 92 4.21 -1.82 -1.69
N GLY A 93 5.27 -2.05 -2.46
CA GLY A 93 6.43 -2.79 -1.99
C GLY A 93 7.06 -2.15 -0.74
N ARG A 94 7.08 -0.81 -0.67
CA ARG A 94 7.59 -0.08 0.49
C ARG A 94 6.68 -0.18 1.71
N ALA A 95 5.37 -0.07 1.52
CA ALA A 95 4.40 -0.21 2.61
C ALA A 95 4.33 -1.65 3.12
N ASP A 96 4.39 -2.62 2.23
CA ASP A 96 4.36 -4.05 2.57
C ASP A 96 5.67 -4.46 3.26
N ALA A 97 6.82 -4.03 2.76
CA ALA A 97 8.12 -4.25 3.42
C ALA A 97 8.17 -3.61 4.82
N MET A 98 7.57 -2.43 5.01
CA MET A 98 7.51 -1.78 6.31
C MET A 98 6.60 -2.53 7.28
N ARG A 99 5.44 -3.03 6.82
CA ARG A 99 4.55 -3.87 7.63
C ARG A 99 5.21 -5.18 8.02
N GLU A 100 5.94 -5.79 7.10
CA GLU A 100 6.66 -7.03 7.33
C GLU A 100 7.80 -6.82 8.33
N ALA A 101 8.55 -5.73 8.21
CA ALA A 101 9.58 -5.35 9.19
C ALA A 101 9.00 -5.12 10.59
N HIS A 102 7.86 -4.46 10.70
CA HIS A 102 7.17 -4.28 11.99
C HIS A 102 6.68 -5.60 12.59
N ARG A 103 6.14 -6.51 11.77
CA ARG A 103 5.73 -7.85 12.22
C ARG A 103 6.93 -8.66 12.70
N ALA A 104 8.03 -8.64 11.96
CA ALA A 104 9.26 -9.33 12.34
C ALA A 104 9.84 -8.78 13.65
N ALA A 105 9.84 -7.45 13.83
CA ALA A 105 10.28 -6.82 15.07
C ALA A 105 9.39 -7.20 16.27
N ALA A 106 8.07 -7.17 16.11
CA ALA A 106 7.12 -7.58 17.14
C ALA A 106 7.28 -9.05 17.51
N TYR A 107 7.48 -9.93 16.52
CA TYR A 107 7.74 -11.35 16.74
C TYR A 107 9.06 -11.57 17.50
N SER A 108 10.12 -10.86 17.12
CA SER A 108 11.41 -10.95 17.81
C SER A 108 11.34 -10.49 19.25
N GLN A 109 10.57 -9.44 19.55
CA GLN A 109 10.37 -8.97 20.93
C GLN A 109 9.56 -9.98 21.75
N TRP A 110 8.49 -10.54 21.18
CA TRP A 110 7.73 -11.58 21.82
C TRP A 110 8.58 -12.81 22.11
N LEU A 111 9.33 -13.30 21.11
CA LEU A 111 10.21 -14.46 21.26
C LEU A 111 11.28 -14.23 22.35
N ALA A 112 11.87 -13.04 22.39
CA ALA A 112 12.84 -12.68 23.42
C ALA A 112 12.21 -12.68 24.83
N ALA A 113 10.96 -12.27 24.96
CA ALA A 113 10.23 -12.31 26.21
C ALA A 113 9.93 -13.75 26.65
N GLU A 114 9.50 -14.62 25.74
CA GLU A 114 9.24 -16.04 25.99
C GLU A 114 10.52 -16.79 26.39
N ILE A 115 11.64 -16.52 25.70
CA ILE A 115 12.94 -17.12 26.04
C ILE A 115 13.37 -16.70 27.47
N ARG A 116 13.21 -15.42 27.83
CA ARG A 116 13.52 -14.94 29.18
C ARG A 116 12.63 -15.59 30.22
N ALA A 117 11.33 -15.65 29.97
CA ALA A 117 10.37 -16.31 30.85
C ALA A 117 10.74 -17.81 31.05
N SER A 118 11.17 -18.50 30.01
CA SER A 118 11.62 -19.88 30.07
C SER A 118 12.95 -20.06 30.84
N ILE A 119 13.86 -19.09 30.73
CA ILE A 119 15.14 -19.13 31.50
C ILE A 119 14.88 -18.86 32.98
N ASP A 120 13.95 -17.95 33.28
CA ASP A 120 13.59 -17.55 34.64
C ASP A 120 12.61 -18.53 35.31
N ASP A 121 12.10 -19.52 34.56
CA ASP A 121 11.19 -20.55 35.09
C ASP A 121 11.92 -21.45 36.09
N PRO A 122 11.52 -21.51 37.36
CA PRO A 122 12.14 -22.33 38.38
C PRO A 122 11.82 -23.83 38.22
N GLN A 123 10.96 -24.22 37.30
CA GLN A 123 10.61 -25.63 37.07
C GLN A 123 11.73 -26.36 36.36
N PRO A 124 12.09 -27.58 36.82
CA PRO A 124 13.08 -28.38 36.14
C PRO A 124 12.58 -28.74 34.73
N SER A 125 13.48 -28.67 33.74
CA SER A 125 13.16 -29.08 32.38
C SER A 125 12.81 -30.59 32.37
N ILE A 126 11.69 -30.93 31.69
CA ILE A 126 11.26 -32.30 31.52
C ILE A 126 12.21 -32.95 30.50
N PRO A 127 12.78 -34.14 30.80
CA PRO A 127 13.63 -34.87 29.85
C PRO A 127 12.88 -35.18 28.56
N HIS A 128 13.57 -35.10 27.42
CA HIS A 128 12.97 -35.32 26.10
C HIS A 128 12.28 -36.69 26.00
N ASP A 129 12.87 -37.72 26.57
CA ASP A 129 12.35 -39.09 26.55
C ASP A 129 11.01 -39.20 27.31
N GLU A 130 10.82 -38.44 28.36
CA GLU A 130 9.61 -38.43 29.15
C GLU A 130 8.46 -37.72 28.37
N VAL A 131 8.76 -36.63 27.70
CA VAL A 131 7.81 -35.92 26.81
C VAL A 131 7.40 -36.80 25.65
N MET A 132 8.34 -37.50 25.03
CA MET A 132 8.04 -38.40 23.91
C MET A 132 7.18 -39.59 24.35
N ALA A 133 7.42 -40.15 25.51
CA ALA A 133 6.62 -41.24 26.05
C ALA A 133 5.18 -40.80 26.37
N GLU A 134 4.98 -39.58 26.88
CA GLU A 134 3.67 -39.02 27.14
C GLU A 134 2.91 -38.76 25.83
N MET A 135 3.58 -38.19 24.82
CA MET A 135 2.99 -37.97 23.48
C MET A 135 2.57 -39.30 22.82
N ASP A 136 3.40 -40.32 22.89
CA ASP A 136 3.08 -41.64 22.33
C ASP A 136 1.88 -42.26 23.03
N ALA A 137 1.76 -42.09 24.36
CA ALA A 137 0.61 -42.55 25.13
C ALA A 137 -0.68 -41.81 24.76
N ASP A 138 -0.61 -40.51 24.56
CA ASP A 138 -1.74 -39.70 24.14
C ASP A 138 -2.22 -40.04 22.72
N ILE A 139 -1.29 -40.27 21.80
CA ILE A 139 -1.60 -40.71 20.44
C ILE A 139 -2.29 -42.08 20.47
N ALA A 140 -1.74 -43.03 21.23
CA ALA A 140 -2.34 -44.37 21.38
C ALA A 140 -3.77 -44.30 22.01
N ALA A 141 -3.99 -43.40 22.96
CA ALA A 141 -5.30 -43.18 23.55
C ALA A 141 -6.31 -42.65 22.53
N LEU A 142 -5.91 -41.67 21.71
CA LEU A 142 -6.73 -41.11 20.64
C LEU A 142 -7.06 -42.13 19.55
N GLU A 143 -6.11 -42.97 19.16
CA GLU A 143 -6.33 -44.05 18.21
C GLU A 143 -7.34 -45.09 18.71
N THR A 144 -7.29 -45.45 20.01
CA THR A 144 -8.25 -46.37 20.62
C THR A 144 -9.65 -45.79 20.73
N GLU A 145 -9.75 -44.48 20.92
CA GLU A 145 -11.04 -43.79 20.98
C GLU A 145 -11.71 -43.70 19.59
N HIS A 146 -10.91 -43.50 18.54
CA HIS A 146 -11.39 -43.47 17.15
C HIS A 146 -11.74 -44.85 16.59
N THR A 147 -11.15 -45.93 17.12
CA THR A 147 -11.43 -47.31 16.68
C THR A 147 -12.61 -47.95 17.38
N LYS A 148 -13.23 -47.33 18.37
CA LYS A 148 -14.48 -47.84 19.00
C LYS A 148 -15.62 -47.83 17.99
N PRO A 149 -16.17 -48.98 17.54
CA PRO A 149 -17.28 -49.00 16.60
C PRO A 149 -18.52 -48.36 17.23
N ALA A 150 -19.14 -47.46 16.49
CA ALA A 150 -20.39 -46.84 16.89
C ALA A 150 -21.41 -47.91 17.24
N ARG A 151 -21.82 -47.99 18.51
CA ARG A 151 -22.80 -48.96 19.03
C ARG A 151 -24.14 -48.64 18.33
N ARG A 152 -24.48 -49.45 17.29
CA ARG A 152 -25.77 -49.39 16.62
C ARG A 152 -26.85 -49.66 17.69
N LYS A 153 -27.63 -48.63 18.01
CA LYS A 153 -28.92 -48.80 18.71
C LYS A 153 -29.82 -49.55 17.75
N ARG A 154 -30.09 -50.83 18.06
CA ARG A 154 -31.25 -51.55 17.51
C ARG A 154 -32.49 -51.04 18.27
N ALA A 155 -33.44 -50.53 17.49
CA ALA A 155 -34.81 -50.33 17.92
C ALA A 155 -35.52 -51.69 18.00
#